data_52c91c487d736119769dc66f2bb5f0c4
#
_entry.id   52c91c487d736119769dc66f2bb5f0c4
#
_cell.length_a   1.000
_cell.length_b   1.000
_cell.length_c   1.000
_cell.angle_alpha   90.00
_cell.angle_beta   90.00
_cell.angle_gamma   90.00
#
_symmetry.space_group_name_H-M   'P 1'
#
loop_
_entity.id
_entity.type
_entity.pdbx_description
1 polymer ?
#
loop_
_entity_poly.entity_id
_entity_poly.type
_entity_poly.pdbx_seq_one_letter_code
_entity_poly.pdbx_strand_id
1 'polypeptide(L)'
;MVGGGKIAARKLAMLCKAGAHVTVVSPELSAQTEKLCREYDCQLERRAFVEEDIQGQRLIIAATSIAAVNQQVSELAKAKGILVNVADDFTQGDVVLPSVIDRDPIQIAVTTGGASPVLARMIRSNLERHMPAAYGQLANLVEKYRSPVSEQLTDETQRRRFWEDVLQGPIAESVFAGNLQVAEQALKHRIAEEDFTAAADGEVYLVGAGPGDPDLLTFRALRLMQQADAVVYDRLVSDEIMSLVRKDAEKIYA
;
A
#
# COMPACT_ATOMS: atom_id res chain seq x y z
N MET A 1 -5.21 3.69 -23.60
CA MET A 1 -3.86 3.06 -23.54
C MET A 1 -3.35 2.86 -24.95
N VAL A 2 -2.24 3.49 -25.32
CA VAL A 2 -1.59 3.32 -26.63
C VAL A 2 -0.33 2.48 -26.44
N GLY A 3 -0.32 1.29 -27.04
CA GLY A 3 0.72 0.26 -26.88
C GLY A 3 0.24 -0.98 -26.14
N GLY A 4 0.80 -2.15 -26.52
CA GLY A 4 0.39 -3.48 -26.04
C GLY A 4 1.52 -4.35 -25.47
N GLY A 5 2.71 -3.78 -25.26
CA GLY A 5 3.89 -4.50 -24.77
C GLY A 5 3.89 -4.75 -23.25
N LYS A 6 5.02 -5.27 -22.73
CA LYS A 6 5.19 -5.57 -21.29
C LYS A 6 5.01 -4.36 -20.37
N ILE A 7 5.44 -3.15 -20.82
CA ILE A 7 5.28 -1.92 -20.05
C ILE A 7 3.81 -1.53 -19.98
N ALA A 8 3.11 -1.58 -21.12
CA ALA A 8 1.68 -1.35 -21.21
C ALA A 8 0.88 -2.30 -20.31
N ALA A 9 1.21 -3.60 -20.30
CA ALA A 9 0.55 -4.60 -19.46
C ALA A 9 0.59 -4.26 -17.96
N ARG A 10 1.74 -3.80 -17.45
CA ARG A 10 1.87 -3.40 -16.03
C ARG A 10 0.99 -2.21 -15.67
N LYS A 11 0.93 -1.20 -16.57
CA LYS A 11 0.11 -0.01 -16.38
C LYS A 11 -1.38 -0.34 -16.54
N LEU A 12 -1.71 -1.20 -17.49
CA LEU A 12 -3.07 -1.71 -17.70
C LEU A 12 -3.60 -2.41 -16.44
N ALA A 13 -2.81 -3.33 -15.85
CA ALA A 13 -3.20 -4.02 -14.63
C ALA A 13 -3.54 -3.07 -13.48
N MET A 14 -2.78 -1.98 -13.33
CA MET A 14 -3.04 -0.97 -12.31
C MET A 14 -4.36 -0.22 -12.58
N LEU A 15 -4.62 0.18 -13.82
CA LEU A 15 -5.85 0.86 -14.20
C LEU A 15 -7.08 -0.03 -14.02
N CYS A 16 -6.99 -1.28 -14.44
CA CYS A 16 -8.07 -2.25 -14.31
C CYS A 16 -8.42 -2.52 -12.83
N LYS A 17 -7.41 -2.71 -11.98
CA LYS A 17 -7.63 -2.83 -10.52
C LYS A 17 -8.31 -1.62 -9.90
N ALA A 18 -8.05 -0.42 -10.42
CA ALA A 18 -8.71 0.81 -10.01
C ALA A 18 -10.13 0.97 -10.59
N GLY A 19 -10.66 -0.02 -11.30
CA GLY A 19 -12.00 0.02 -11.90
C GLY A 19 -12.11 0.92 -13.13
N ALA A 20 -11.01 1.26 -13.79
CA ALA A 20 -11.04 2.09 -14.99
C ALA A 20 -11.56 1.31 -16.21
N HIS A 21 -12.43 1.94 -17.00
CA HIS A 21 -12.76 1.45 -18.34
C HIS A 21 -11.63 1.79 -19.30
N VAL A 22 -10.95 0.78 -19.83
CA VAL A 22 -9.75 0.97 -20.64
C VAL A 22 -9.97 0.53 -22.07
N THR A 23 -9.65 1.42 -23.01
CA THR A 23 -9.46 1.08 -24.42
C THR A 23 -7.98 0.92 -24.70
N VAL A 24 -7.56 -0.22 -25.23
CA VAL A 24 -6.17 -0.51 -25.64
C VAL A 24 -6.07 -0.43 -27.15
N VAL A 25 -5.20 0.47 -27.64
CA VAL A 25 -4.92 0.64 -29.06
C VAL A 25 -3.49 0.18 -29.34
N SER A 26 -3.33 -0.90 -30.09
CA SER A 26 -2.01 -1.42 -30.46
C SER A 26 -2.13 -2.42 -31.63
N PRO A 27 -1.27 -2.39 -32.65
CA PRO A 27 -1.24 -3.41 -33.70
C PRO A 27 -0.84 -4.79 -33.15
N GLU A 28 0.02 -4.82 -32.14
CA GLU A 28 0.52 -6.04 -31.52
C GLU A 28 0.33 -6.00 -30.01
N LEU A 29 0.01 -7.15 -29.42
CA LEU A 29 -0.20 -7.30 -27.99
C LEU A 29 0.69 -8.41 -27.44
N SER A 30 1.23 -8.17 -26.24
CA SER A 30 1.85 -9.25 -25.48
C SER A 30 0.76 -10.19 -24.92
N ALA A 31 1.11 -11.47 -24.72
CA ALA A 31 0.19 -12.45 -24.12
C ALA A 31 -0.38 -11.98 -22.77
N GLN A 32 0.41 -11.22 -22.00
CA GLN A 32 -0.03 -10.65 -20.72
C GLN A 32 -1.08 -9.55 -20.93
N THR A 33 -0.89 -8.66 -21.92
CA THR A 33 -1.88 -7.62 -22.24
C THR A 33 -3.19 -8.24 -22.72
N GLU A 34 -3.12 -9.25 -23.60
CA GLU A 34 -4.31 -9.97 -24.05
C GLU A 34 -5.08 -10.65 -22.92
N LYS A 35 -4.35 -11.28 -21.98
CA LYS A 35 -4.95 -11.90 -20.80
C LYS A 35 -5.71 -10.86 -19.96
N LEU A 36 -5.05 -9.73 -19.65
CA LEU A 36 -5.68 -8.65 -18.87
C LEU A 36 -6.90 -8.06 -19.57
N CYS A 37 -6.82 -7.82 -20.89
CA CYS A 37 -7.96 -7.30 -21.65
C CYS A 37 -9.18 -8.23 -21.57
N ARG A 38 -8.97 -9.54 -21.60
CA ARG A 38 -10.07 -10.52 -21.43
C ARG A 38 -10.60 -10.59 -20.01
N GLU A 39 -9.71 -10.53 -19.02
CA GLU A 39 -10.07 -10.63 -17.60
C GLU A 39 -10.89 -9.43 -17.12
N TYR A 40 -10.57 -8.24 -17.62
CA TYR A 40 -11.19 -6.97 -17.20
C TYR A 40 -12.09 -6.34 -18.26
N ASP A 41 -12.46 -7.08 -19.30
CA ASP A 41 -13.33 -6.63 -20.39
C ASP A 41 -12.94 -5.29 -21.01
N CYS A 42 -11.63 -5.11 -21.30
CA CYS A 42 -11.13 -3.91 -21.94
C CYS A 42 -11.53 -3.86 -23.42
N GLN A 43 -11.83 -2.66 -23.91
CA GLN A 43 -11.98 -2.46 -25.36
C GLN A 43 -10.63 -2.59 -26.05
N LEU A 44 -10.59 -3.27 -27.20
CA LEU A 44 -9.36 -3.60 -27.89
C LEU A 44 -9.43 -3.21 -29.35
N GLU A 45 -8.53 -2.30 -29.75
CA GLU A 45 -8.35 -1.84 -31.13
C GLU A 45 -6.99 -2.34 -31.66
N ARG A 46 -7.05 -3.41 -32.49
CA ARG A 46 -5.83 -4.01 -33.10
C ARG A 46 -5.38 -3.25 -34.34
N ARG A 47 -4.91 -2.03 -34.15
CA ARG A 47 -4.41 -1.14 -35.20
C ARG A 47 -3.42 -0.12 -34.66
N ALA A 48 -2.79 0.62 -35.55
CA ALA A 48 -2.02 1.79 -35.15
C ALA A 48 -2.93 2.88 -34.54
N PHE A 49 -2.33 3.72 -33.68
CA PHE A 49 -2.96 4.88 -33.09
C PHE A 49 -3.41 5.88 -34.16
N VAL A 50 -4.60 6.46 -33.97
CA VAL A 50 -5.13 7.58 -34.75
C VAL A 50 -5.60 8.69 -33.83
N GLU A 51 -5.72 9.92 -34.33
CA GLU A 51 -6.07 11.09 -33.52
C GLU A 51 -7.43 10.96 -32.80
N GLU A 52 -8.38 10.25 -33.39
CA GLU A 52 -9.71 10.03 -32.86
C GLU A 52 -9.69 9.22 -31.55
N ASP A 53 -8.67 8.43 -31.30
CA ASP A 53 -8.55 7.58 -30.12
C ASP A 53 -8.44 8.36 -28.80
N ILE A 54 -8.09 9.64 -28.86
CA ILE A 54 -8.01 10.47 -27.66
C ILE A 54 -9.36 11.11 -27.29
N GLN A 55 -10.38 11.02 -28.12
CA GLN A 55 -11.66 11.65 -27.88
C GLN A 55 -12.39 10.99 -26.69
N GLY A 56 -12.90 11.81 -25.78
CA GLY A 56 -13.65 11.36 -24.60
C GLY A 56 -12.80 10.69 -23.51
N GLN A 57 -11.48 10.65 -23.67
CA GLN A 57 -10.59 10.09 -22.67
C GLN A 57 -10.29 11.09 -21.54
N ARG A 58 -10.14 10.61 -20.31
CA ARG A 58 -9.69 11.41 -19.15
C ARG A 58 -8.20 11.32 -18.91
N LEU A 59 -7.63 10.14 -19.18
CA LEU A 59 -6.23 9.82 -19.03
C LEU A 59 -5.76 8.99 -20.21
N ILE A 60 -4.63 9.35 -20.78
CA ILE A 60 -3.98 8.58 -21.85
C ILE A 60 -2.63 8.10 -21.35
N ILE A 61 -2.30 6.85 -21.65
CA ILE A 61 -0.98 6.28 -21.40
C ILE A 61 -0.37 5.91 -22.74
N ALA A 62 0.74 6.57 -23.10
CA ALA A 62 1.56 6.25 -24.25
C ALA A 62 2.69 5.32 -23.79
N ALA A 63 2.64 4.06 -24.23
CA ALA A 63 3.57 3.00 -23.83
C ALA A 63 3.97 2.13 -25.03
N THR A 64 4.23 2.76 -26.17
CA THR A 64 4.76 2.09 -27.37
C THR A 64 6.29 2.09 -27.36
N SER A 65 6.90 1.27 -28.20
CA SER A 65 8.35 1.29 -28.47
C SER A 65 8.76 2.39 -29.48
N ILE A 66 7.79 3.14 -30.04
CA ILE A 66 8.02 4.13 -31.07
C ILE A 66 7.90 5.53 -30.45
N ALA A 67 9.05 6.17 -30.21
CA ALA A 67 9.10 7.48 -29.55
C ALA A 67 8.26 8.55 -30.27
N ALA A 68 8.25 8.56 -31.60
CA ALA A 68 7.44 9.51 -32.38
C ALA A 68 5.94 9.35 -32.15
N VAL A 69 5.44 8.12 -31.98
CA VAL A 69 4.03 7.87 -31.66
C VAL A 69 3.72 8.35 -30.24
N ASN A 70 4.60 8.06 -29.26
CA ASN A 70 4.43 8.51 -27.88
C ASN A 70 4.41 10.04 -27.80
N GLN A 71 5.27 10.72 -28.54
CA GLN A 71 5.29 12.18 -28.65
C GLN A 71 4.00 12.71 -29.27
N GLN A 72 3.56 12.17 -30.40
CA GLN A 72 2.31 12.54 -31.05
C GLN A 72 1.10 12.43 -30.11
N VAL A 73 1.00 11.29 -29.39
CA VAL A 73 -0.05 11.07 -28.40
C VAL A 73 0.00 12.14 -27.31
N SER A 74 1.20 12.47 -26.81
CA SER A 74 1.38 13.49 -25.78
C SER A 74 0.94 14.87 -26.25
N GLU A 75 1.39 15.31 -27.43
CA GLU A 75 1.05 16.61 -28.01
C GLU A 75 -0.45 16.75 -28.23
N LEU A 76 -1.10 15.76 -28.82
CA LEU A 76 -2.53 15.74 -29.04
C LEU A 76 -3.34 15.74 -27.74
N ALA A 77 -2.94 14.95 -26.74
CA ALA A 77 -3.59 14.90 -25.44
C ALA A 77 -3.52 16.27 -24.73
N LYS A 78 -2.32 16.87 -24.66
CA LYS A 78 -2.10 18.21 -24.08
C LYS A 78 -2.91 19.29 -24.77
N ALA A 79 -2.95 19.27 -26.09
CA ALA A 79 -3.72 20.24 -26.87
C ALA A 79 -5.24 20.20 -26.55
N LYS A 80 -5.74 19.03 -26.12
CA LYS A 80 -7.15 18.85 -25.72
C LYS A 80 -7.36 18.88 -24.18
N GLY A 81 -6.35 19.18 -23.39
CA GLY A 81 -6.43 19.23 -21.94
C GLY A 81 -6.65 17.85 -21.28
N ILE A 82 -6.23 16.77 -21.94
CA ILE A 82 -6.33 15.40 -21.46
C ILE A 82 -5.04 15.03 -20.77
N LEU A 83 -5.10 14.50 -19.53
CA LEU A 83 -3.92 14.05 -18.81
C LEU A 83 -3.20 12.93 -19.58
N VAL A 84 -1.86 13.03 -19.67
CA VAL A 84 -1.06 12.04 -20.38
C VAL A 84 0.12 11.56 -19.53
N ASN A 85 0.33 10.23 -19.52
CA ASN A 85 1.54 9.60 -19.05
C ASN A 85 2.31 9.01 -20.24
N VAL A 86 3.57 9.39 -20.40
CA VAL A 86 4.49 8.77 -21.38
C VAL A 86 5.42 7.82 -20.61
N ALA A 87 5.45 6.54 -21.02
CA ALA A 87 6.02 5.47 -20.21
C ALA A 87 7.52 5.62 -19.95
N ASP A 88 8.28 6.07 -20.93
CA ASP A 88 9.74 6.13 -20.89
C ASP A 88 10.29 7.56 -20.82
N ASP A 89 9.40 8.56 -20.86
CA ASP A 89 9.80 9.98 -20.81
C ASP A 89 8.78 10.80 -19.99
N PHE A 90 9.12 11.02 -18.71
CA PHE A 90 8.28 11.79 -17.81
C PHE A 90 8.16 13.29 -18.19
N THR A 91 9.11 13.81 -19.00
CA THR A 91 9.09 15.22 -19.43
C THR A 91 8.01 15.50 -20.45
N GLN A 92 7.62 14.48 -21.19
CA GLN A 92 6.55 14.55 -22.19
C GLN A 92 5.17 14.34 -21.59
N GLY A 93 5.05 13.88 -20.32
CA GLY A 93 3.77 13.62 -19.66
C GLY A 93 3.40 14.66 -18.62
N ASP A 94 2.11 14.72 -18.27
CA ASP A 94 1.58 15.51 -17.15
C ASP A 94 1.47 14.66 -15.88
N VAL A 95 1.42 13.33 -16.05
CA VAL A 95 1.20 12.37 -14.97
C VAL A 95 2.39 11.42 -14.86
N VAL A 96 2.93 11.31 -13.65
CA VAL A 96 3.93 10.29 -13.30
C VAL A 96 3.24 9.21 -12.47
N LEU A 97 3.27 7.97 -12.97
CA LEU A 97 2.72 6.84 -12.22
C LEU A 97 3.73 6.39 -11.16
N PRO A 98 3.33 6.31 -9.87
CA PRO A 98 4.22 5.95 -8.79
C PRO A 98 4.55 4.43 -8.79
N SER A 99 5.55 4.06 -8.02
CA SER A 99 5.79 2.68 -7.60
C SER A 99 4.90 2.35 -6.41
N VAL A 100 3.97 1.41 -6.55
CA VAL A 100 2.92 1.14 -5.56
C VAL A 100 3.20 -0.15 -4.78
N ILE A 101 2.97 -0.12 -3.47
CA ILE A 101 2.76 -1.28 -2.61
C ILE A 101 1.25 -1.39 -2.41
N ASP A 102 0.68 -2.51 -2.82
CA ASP A 102 -0.74 -2.79 -2.73
C ASP A 102 -0.97 -3.87 -1.66
N ARG A 103 -1.75 -3.52 -0.64
CA ARG A 103 -2.18 -4.38 0.48
C ARG A 103 -3.68 -4.22 0.70
N ASP A 104 -4.43 -4.20 -0.36
CA ASP A 104 -5.87 -3.94 -0.43
C ASP A 104 -6.59 -4.06 0.94
N PRO A 105 -7.19 -2.97 1.46
CA PRO A 105 -7.44 -1.66 0.82
C PRO A 105 -6.30 -0.63 0.98
N ILE A 106 -5.21 -0.98 1.68
CA ILE A 106 -4.08 -0.07 1.92
C ILE A 106 -3.20 0.02 0.67
N GLN A 107 -2.89 1.24 0.25
CA GLN A 107 -1.95 1.52 -0.82
C GLN A 107 -0.88 2.53 -0.38
N ILE A 108 0.38 2.24 -0.70
CA ILE A 108 1.51 3.15 -0.48
C ILE A 108 2.14 3.45 -1.82
N ALA A 109 2.17 4.72 -2.20
CA ALA A 109 2.71 5.18 -3.46
C ALA A 109 4.04 5.91 -3.24
N VAL A 110 5.08 5.49 -3.95
CA VAL A 110 6.42 6.09 -3.90
C VAL A 110 6.73 6.73 -5.24
N THR A 111 7.00 8.02 -5.24
CA THR A 111 7.43 8.77 -6.42
C THR A 111 8.69 9.59 -6.12
N THR A 112 9.50 9.80 -7.12
CA THR A 112 10.67 10.70 -7.07
C THR A 112 10.50 11.89 -8.02
N GLY A 113 9.26 12.20 -8.42
CA GLY A 113 8.98 13.25 -9.40
C GLY A 113 9.62 13.02 -10.78
N GLY A 114 9.88 11.76 -11.14
CA GLY A 114 10.58 11.41 -12.37
C GLY A 114 12.11 11.35 -12.25
N ALA A 115 12.70 11.85 -11.13
CA ALA A 115 14.16 11.95 -10.98
C ALA A 115 14.88 10.59 -11.04
N SER A 116 14.31 9.54 -10.44
CA SER A 116 14.95 8.21 -10.43
C SER A 116 13.95 7.08 -10.22
N PRO A 117 13.52 6.37 -11.27
CA PRO A 117 12.70 5.17 -11.12
C PRO A 117 13.38 4.06 -10.31
N VAL A 118 14.71 4.00 -10.33
CA VAL A 118 15.49 3.03 -9.53
C VAL A 118 15.38 3.34 -8.05
N LEU A 119 15.55 4.60 -7.66
CA LEU A 119 15.41 5.05 -6.27
C LEU A 119 14.00 4.83 -5.75
N ALA A 120 12.96 5.18 -6.53
CA ALA A 120 11.57 4.91 -6.16
C ALA A 120 11.32 3.42 -5.89
N ARG A 121 11.87 2.54 -6.74
CA ARG A 121 11.76 1.09 -6.56
C ARG A 121 12.52 0.59 -5.32
N MET A 122 13.71 1.12 -5.05
CA MET A 122 14.48 0.77 -3.85
C MET A 122 13.73 1.16 -2.57
N ILE A 123 13.23 2.39 -2.50
CA ILE A 123 12.42 2.86 -1.36
C ILE A 123 11.16 2.01 -1.22
N ARG A 124 10.44 1.75 -2.32
CA ARG A 124 9.27 0.84 -2.30
C ARG A 124 9.64 -0.53 -1.72
N SER A 125 10.74 -1.14 -2.16
CA SER A 125 11.17 -2.46 -1.68
C SER A 125 11.54 -2.45 -0.20
N ASN A 126 12.11 -1.36 0.30
CA ASN A 126 12.38 -1.20 1.73
C ASN A 126 11.08 -1.08 2.54
N LEU A 127 10.15 -0.25 2.11
CA LEU A 127 8.84 -0.10 2.76
C LEU A 127 8.03 -1.40 2.73
N GLU A 128 8.09 -2.14 1.61
CA GLU A 128 7.34 -3.39 1.42
C GLU A 128 7.71 -4.46 2.44
N ARG A 129 8.97 -4.49 2.90
CA ARG A 129 9.42 -5.40 3.96
C ARG A 129 8.74 -5.13 5.31
N HIS A 130 8.40 -3.85 5.58
CA HIS A 130 7.75 -3.43 6.83
C HIS A 130 6.22 -3.46 6.74
N MET A 131 5.67 -3.70 5.56
CA MET A 131 4.23 -3.70 5.28
C MET A 131 3.75 -5.06 4.77
N PRO A 132 3.71 -6.10 5.62
CA PRO A 132 3.19 -7.41 5.23
C PRO A 132 1.71 -7.36 4.81
N ALA A 133 1.26 -8.37 4.07
CA ALA A 133 -0.13 -8.47 3.58
C ALA A 133 -1.18 -8.43 4.71
N ALA A 134 -0.80 -8.82 5.91
CA ALA A 134 -1.66 -8.80 7.08
C ALA A 134 -2.19 -7.40 7.45
N TYR A 135 -1.52 -6.31 7.04
CA TYR A 135 -2.07 -4.96 7.21
C TYR A 135 -3.36 -4.75 6.40
N GLY A 136 -3.47 -5.30 5.20
CA GLY A 136 -4.70 -5.28 4.43
C GLY A 136 -5.82 -6.06 5.14
N GLN A 137 -5.51 -7.24 5.70
CA GLN A 137 -6.47 -8.01 6.47
C GLN A 137 -6.96 -7.25 7.73
N LEU A 138 -6.05 -6.55 8.42
CA LEU A 138 -6.38 -5.71 9.56
C LEU A 138 -7.28 -4.54 9.14
N ALA A 139 -6.98 -3.87 8.03
CA ALA A 139 -7.82 -2.79 7.51
C ALA A 139 -9.23 -3.27 7.12
N ASN A 140 -9.34 -4.43 6.47
CA ASN A 140 -10.63 -5.04 6.14
C ASN A 140 -11.43 -5.41 7.40
N LEU A 141 -10.76 -5.87 8.45
CA LEU A 141 -11.40 -6.13 9.74
C LEU A 141 -11.95 -4.85 10.35
N VAL A 142 -11.17 -3.76 10.36
CA VAL A 142 -11.60 -2.43 10.82
C VAL A 142 -12.79 -1.92 10.02
N GLU A 143 -12.75 -2.00 8.69
CA GLU A 143 -13.83 -1.55 7.81
C GLU A 143 -15.13 -2.31 8.10
N LYS A 144 -15.06 -3.63 8.25
CA LYS A 144 -16.21 -4.49 8.55
C LYS A 144 -16.93 -4.09 9.85
N TYR A 145 -16.18 -3.63 10.88
CA TYR A 145 -16.73 -3.30 12.19
C TYR A 145 -16.85 -1.79 12.45
N ARG A 146 -16.54 -0.95 11.45
CA ARG A 146 -16.57 0.51 11.58
C ARG A 146 -17.97 1.03 11.95
N SER A 147 -19.02 0.56 11.27
CA SER A 147 -20.40 0.98 11.54
C SER A 147 -20.90 0.51 12.92
N PRO A 148 -20.78 -0.78 13.30
CA PRO A 148 -21.14 -1.23 14.65
C PRO A 148 -20.46 -0.43 15.77
N VAL A 149 -19.16 -0.17 15.65
CA VAL A 149 -18.42 0.65 16.62
C VAL A 149 -18.91 2.10 16.64
N SER A 150 -19.22 2.68 15.49
CA SER A 150 -19.71 4.05 15.39
C SER A 150 -21.12 4.23 15.96
N GLU A 151 -21.96 3.21 15.89
CA GLU A 151 -23.30 3.19 16.49
C GLU A 151 -23.24 3.10 18.02
N GLN A 152 -22.29 2.34 18.55
CA GLN A 152 -22.12 2.13 19.98
C GLN A 152 -21.30 3.24 20.66
N LEU A 153 -20.22 3.70 20.01
CA LEU A 153 -19.35 4.77 20.51
C LEU A 153 -19.62 6.07 19.73
N THR A 154 -20.54 6.87 20.24
CA THR A 154 -20.93 8.15 19.64
C THR A 154 -19.87 9.24 19.84
N ASP A 155 -19.09 9.18 20.93
CA ASP A 155 -18.00 10.10 21.22
C ASP A 155 -16.78 9.80 20.32
N GLU A 156 -16.28 10.83 19.62
CA GLU A 156 -15.18 10.68 18.66
C GLU A 156 -13.85 10.31 19.34
N THR A 157 -13.60 10.84 20.55
CA THR A 157 -12.36 10.58 21.29
C THR A 157 -12.33 9.14 21.80
N GLN A 158 -13.46 8.64 22.30
CA GLN A 158 -13.59 7.24 22.74
C GLN A 158 -13.42 6.30 21.53
N ARG A 159 -14.06 6.61 20.42
CA ARG A 159 -13.95 5.82 19.18
C ARG A 159 -12.53 5.78 18.64
N ARG A 160 -11.79 6.91 18.68
CA ARG A 160 -10.38 6.96 18.29
C ARG A 160 -9.53 6.07 19.20
N ARG A 161 -9.66 6.19 20.52
CA ARG A 161 -8.92 5.36 21.49
C ARG A 161 -9.21 3.88 21.32
N PHE A 162 -10.47 3.52 21.10
CA PHE A 162 -10.87 2.14 20.81
C PHE A 162 -10.12 1.58 19.60
N TRP A 163 -10.06 2.33 18.49
CA TRP A 163 -9.34 1.88 17.30
C TRP A 163 -7.82 1.88 17.48
N GLU A 164 -7.27 2.83 18.23
CA GLU A 164 -5.84 2.82 18.56
C GLU A 164 -5.49 1.55 19.37
N ASP A 165 -6.29 1.17 20.35
CA ASP A 165 -6.16 -0.05 21.13
C ASP A 165 -6.25 -1.32 20.25
N VAL A 166 -7.28 -1.42 19.42
CA VAL A 166 -7.45 -2.54 18.48
C VAL A 166 -6.28 -2.67 17.49
N LEU A 167 -5.78 -1.55 16.97
CA LEU A 167 -4.75 -1.52 15.93
C LEU A 167 -3.33 -1.73 16.48
N GLN A 168 -3.12 -1.51 17.78
CA GLN A 168 -1.81 -1.65 18.42
C GLN A 168 -1.75 -2.80 19.43
N GLY A 169 -2.89 -3.36 19.81
CA GLY A 169 -3.02 -4.39 20.83
C GLY A 169 -3.08 -5.83 20.31
N PRO A 170 -3.52 -6.78 21.16
CA PRO A 170 -3.54 -8.22 20.87
C PRO A 170 -4.37 -8.63 19.66
N ILE A 171 -5.39 -7.85 19.33
CA ILE A 171 -6.25 -8.10 18.15
C ILE A 171 -5.43 -7.95 16.87
N ALA A 172 -4.66 -6.87 16.74
CA ALA A 172 -3.77 -6.67 15.60
C ALA A 172 -2.68 -7.75 15.55
N GLU A 173 -2.07 -8.10 16.69
CA GLU A 173 -1.06 -9.15 16.77
C GLU A 173 -1.62 -10.53 16.33
N SER A 174 -2.88 -10.81 16.65
CA SER A 174 -3.56 -12.02 16.17
C SER A 174 -3.73 -12.03 14.65
N VAL A 175 -4.05 -10.88 14.03
CA VAL A 175 -4.11 -10.74 12.57
C VAL A 175 -2.71 -10.95 11.96
N PHE A 176 -1.68 -10.32 12.51
CA PHE A 176 -0.30 -10.46 12.04
C PHE A 176 0.24 -11.89 12.18
N ALA A 177 -0.27 -12.63 13.18
CA ALA A 177 0.05 -14.06 13.34
C ALA A 177 -0.77 -14.97 12.39
N GLY A 178 -1.66 -14.42 11.54
CA GLY A 178 -2.51 -15.18 10.63
C GLY A 178 -3.79 -15.75 11.26
N ASN A 179 -4.10 -15.41 12.51
CA ASN A 179 -5.24 -15.93 13.27
C ASN A 179 -6.47 -15.01 13.15
N LEU A 180 -6.91 -14.72 11.92
CA LEU A 180 -7.98 -13.75 11.64
C LEU A 180 -9.30 -14.07 12.37
N GLN A 181 -9.66 -15.34 12.50
CA GLN A 181 -10.89 -15.74 13.21
C GLN A 181 -10.81 -15.40 14.71
N VAL A 182 -9.66 -15.62 15.35
CA VAL A 182 -9.43 -15.29 16.76
C VAL A 182 -9.48 -13.77 16.95
N ALA A 183 -8.83 -13.02 16.07
CA ALA A 183 -8.87 -11.57 16.08
C ALA A 183 -10.30 -11.03 15.93
N GLU A 184 -11.08 -11.60 15.02
CA GLU A 184 -12.47 -11.19 14.81
C GLU A 184 -13.36 -11.49 16.02
N GLN A 185 -13.18 -12.65 16.67
CA GLN A 185 -13.92 -12.98 17.89
C GLN A 185 -13.56 -12.05 19.05
N ALA A 186 -12.25 -11.77 19.23
CA ALA A 186 -11.79 -10.82 20.25
C ALA A 186 -12.33 -9.40 20.01
N LEU A 187 -12.37 -8.96 18.75
CA LEU A 187 -12.95 -7.66 18.40
C LEU A 187 -14.46 -7.61 18.71
N LYS A 188 -15.22 -8.64 18.38
CA LYS A 188 -16.65 -8.74 18.71
C LYS A 188 -16.88 -8.67 20.24
N HIS A 189 -16.06 -9.40 20.99
CA HIS A 189 -16.13 -9.37 22.45
C HIS A 189 -15.84 -7.97 22.99
N ARG A 190 -14.79 -7.34 22.49
CA ARG A 190 -14.40 -5.96 22.88
C ARG A 190 -15.48 -4.93 22.53
N ILE A 191 -16.20 -5.08 21.42
CA ILE A 191 -17.33 -4.22 21.05
C ILE A 191 -18.52 -4.44 22.01
N ALA A 192 -18.74 -5.67 22.48
CA ALA A 192 -19.85 -5.99 23.39
C ALA A 192 -19.61 -5.55 24.85
N GLU A 193 -18.39 -5.17 25.22
CA GLU A 193 -18.09 -4.62 26.54
C GLU A 193 -18.69 -3.21 26.65
N GLU A 194 -19.42 -2.95 27.74
CA GLU A 194 -20.05 -1.64 28.00
C GLU A 194 -19.04 -0.59 28.50
N ASP A 195 -17.95 -1.04 29.11
CA ASP A 195 -16.92 -0.15 29.68
C ASP A 195 -15.69 -0.03 28.77
N PHE A 196 -15.69 1.00 27.93
CA PHE A 196 -14.55 1.36 27.08
C PHE A 196 -13.52 2.25 27.79
N THR A 197 -13.76 2.60 29.07
CA THR A 197 -12.88 3.46 29.87
C THR A 197 -11.91 2.64 30.71
N ALA A 198 -12.13 1.34 30.84
CA ALA A 198 -11.16 0.47 31.47
C ALA A 198 -9.81 0.61 30.77
N ALA A 199 -8.81 1.15 31.47
CA ALA A 199 -7.44 1.15 31.01
C ALA A 199 -7.11 -0.30 30.62
N ALA A 200 -6.63 -0.52 29.41
CA ALA A 200 -6.16 -1.84 29.02
C ALA A 200 -5.17 -2.30 30.10
N ASP A 201 -5.39 -3.49 30.64
CA ASP A 201 -4.41 -4.09 31.55
C ASP A 201 -3.06 -4.05 30.87
N GLY A 202 -2.02 -3.59 31.57
CA GLY A 202 -0.70 -3.48 30.98
C GLY A 202 -0.21 -4.85 30.49
N GLU A 203 0.27 -4.90 29.27
CA GLU A 203 0.80 -6.13 28.68
C GLU A 203 2.32 -6.17 28.82
N VAL A 204 2.86 -7.36 29.08
CA VAL A 204 4.29 -7.59 29.13
C VAL A 204 4.68 -8.60 28.06
N TYR A 205 5.61 -8.20 27.22
CA TYR A 205 6.15 -9.04 26.16
C TYR A 205 7.62 -9.38 26.42
N LEU A 206 7.94 -10.66 26.39
CA LEU A 206 9.34 -11.10 26.34
C LEU A 206 9.80 -11.09 24.87
N VAL A 207 10.79 -10.24 24.58
CA VAL A 207 11.28 -10.00 23.23
C VAL A 207 12.73 -10.46 23.11
N GLY A 208 13.02 -11.36 22.17
CA GLY A 208 14.39 -11.75 21.85
C GLY A 208 15.07 -10.67 20.99
N ALA A 209 16.20 -10.15 21.45
CA ALA A 209 16.98 -9.12 20.78
C ALA A 209 17.93 -9.64 19.68
N GLY A 210 18.02 -10.99 19.51
CA GLY A 210 18.96 -11.60 18.56
C GLY A 210 20.43 -11.41 18.95
N PRO A 211 21.38 -11.65 18.02
CA PRO A 211 22.81 -11.58 18.31
C PRO A 211 23.40 -10.17 18.32
N GLY A 212 22.58 -9.12 18.22
CA GLY A 212 22.99 -7.71 18.22
C GLY A 212 22.84 -6.99 16.89
N ASP A 213 22.64 -7.70 15.79
CA ASP A 213 22.38 -7.12 14.46
C ASP A 213 20.90 -6.77 14.31
N PRO A 214 20.56 -5.48 14.08
CA PRO A 214 19.18 -5.03 13.86
C PRO A 214 18.46 -5.75 12.70
N ASP A 215 19.18 -6.14 11.66
CA ASP A 215 18.61 -6.83 10.50
C ASP A 215 18.12 -8.25 10.82
N LEU A 216 18.53 -8.81 11.97
CA LEU A 216 18.10 -10.13 12.47
C LEU A 216 16.92 -10.07 13.43
N LEU A 217 16.40 -8.89 13.74
CA LEU A 217 15.16 -8.76 14.50
C LEU A 217 13.96 -9.27 13.71
N THR A 218 13.05 -9.95 14.42
CA THR A 218 11.76 -10.25 13.81
C THR A 218 10.91 -8.97 13.68
N PHE A 219 10.06 -8.91 12.67
CA PHE A 219 9.12 -7.79 12.52
C PHE A 219 8.22 -7.59 13.75
N ARG A 220 7.86 -8.68 14.44
CA ARG A 220 7.10 -8.61 15.67
C ARG A 220 7.90 -7.93 16.78
N ALA A 221 9.16 -8.33 16.97
CA ALA A 221 10.04 -7.72 17.97
C ALA A 221 10.16 -6.21 17.73
N LEU A 222 10.40 -5.79 16.49
CA LEU A 222 10.48 -4.37 16.12
C LEU A 222 9.18 -3.61 16.42
N ARG A 223 8.01 -4.15 16.06
CA ARG A 223 6.72 -3.51 16.36
C ARG A 223 6.50 -3.33 17.86
N LEU A 224 6.72 -4.38 18.64
CA LEU A 224 6.56 -4.33 20.10
C LEU A 224 7.49 -3.31 20.74
N MET A 225 8.77 -3.24 20.31
CA MET A 225 9.72 -2.23 20.79
C MET A 225 9.30 -0.79 20.42
N GLN A 226 8.66 -0.60 19.27
CA GLN A 226 8.16 0.70 18.82
C GLN A 226 6.83 1.11 19.47
N GLN A 227 6.14 0.20 20.13
CA GLN A 227 4.87 0.45 20.83
C GLN A 227 5.05 0.48 22.35
N ALA A 228 6.13 -0.06 22.88
CA ALA A 228 6.37 -0.17 24.32
C ALA A 228 6.41 1.19 25.02
N ASP A 229 5.74 1.32 26.16
CA ASP A 229 5.84 2.48 27.04
C ASP A 229 7.10 2.41 27.91
N ALA A 230 7.53 1.18 28.27
CA ALA A 230 8.76 0.91 28.99
C ALA A 230 9.48 -0.31 28.41
N VAL A 231 10.80 -0.28 28.36
CA VAL A 231 11.65 -1.39 27.95
C VAL A 231 12.67 -1.70 29.02
N VAL A 232 12.61 -2.91 29.59
CA VAL A 232 13.62 -3.42 30.53
C VAL A 232 14.66 -4.21 29.72
N TYR A 233 15.92 -3.89 29.86
CA TYR A 233 16.98 -4.49 29.08
C TYR A 233 18.28 -4.65 29.91
N ASP A 234 19.15 -5.57 29.49
CA ASP A 234 20.45 -5.79 30.11
C ASP A 234 21.61 -5.46 29.12
N ARG A 235 22.84 -5.68 29.56
CA ARG A 235 24.06 -5.43 28.80
C ARG A 235 24.22 -6.26 27.52
N LEU A 236 23.38 -7.28 27.31
CA LEU A 236 23.48 -8.18 26.15
C LEU A 236 22.77 -7.58 24.93
N VAL A 237 21.92 -6.59 25.15
CA VAL A 237 21.22 -5.88 24.05
C VAL A 237 22.12 -4.76 23.52
N SER A 238 22.41 -4.79 22.22
CA SER A 238 23.28 -3.78 21.58
C SER A 238 22.62 -2.40 21.52
N ASP A 239 23.46 -1.35 21.47
CA ASP A 239 22.99 0.03 21.33
C ASP A 239 22.23 0.25 20.01
N GLU A 240 22.61 -0.45 18.95
CA GLU A 240 21.91 -0.41 17.67
C GLU A 240 20.47 -0.90 17.79
N ILE A 241 20.24 -2.01 18.50
CA ILE A 241 18.89 -2.52 18.79
C ILE A 241 18.12 -1.56 19.70
N MET A 242 18.74 -1.05 20.75
CA MET A 242 18.11 -0.06 21.63
C MET A 242 17.75 1.26 20.96
N SER A 243 18.43 1.59 19.85
CA SER A 243 18.10 2.76 19.03
C SER A 243 16.77 2.63 18.28
N LEU A 244 16.27 1.40 18.08
CA LEU A 244 15.00 1.09 17.41
C LEU A 244 13.77 1.20 18.35
N VAL A 245 14.00 1.25 19.66
CA VAL A 245 12.95 1.52 20.65
C VAL A 245 12.41 2.93 20.43
N ARG A 246 11.08 3.10 20.54
CA ARG A 246 10.49 4.44 20.39
C ARG A 246 11.14 5.44 21.36
N LYS A 247 11.30 6.68 20.91
CA LYS A 247 12.14 7.68 21.58
C LYS A 247 11.65 8.10 22.97
N ASP A 248 10.34 8.05 23.17
CA ASP A 248 9.65 8.44 24.41
C ASP A 248 9.38 7.27 25.35
N ALA A 249 9.78 6.04 25.02
CA ALA A 249 9.71 4.91 25.92
C ALA A 249 10.70 5.05 27.09
N GLU A 250 10.25 4.68 28.29
CA GLU A 250 11.13 4.56 29.45
C GLU A 250 12.11 3.38 29.26
N LYS A 251 13.41 3.63 29.42
CA LYS A 251 14.46 2.62 29.24
C LYS A 251 15.06 2.26 30.61
N ILE A 252 14.76 1.06 31.09
CA ILE A 252 15.15 0.57 32.43
C ILE A 252 16.25 -0.46 32.25
N TYR A 253 17.43 -0.16 32.76
CA TYR A 253 18.55 -1.12 32.78
C TYR A 253 18.41 -2.06 33.98
N ALA A 254 18.49 -3.40 33.77
CA ALA A 254 18.36 -4.45 34.77
C ALA A 254 19.72 -5.08 35.17
#